data_f250cacb8664a8892a94506dd952882d
#
_entry.id   f250cacb8664a8892a94506dd952882d
#
_cell.length_a   1.000
_cell.length_b   1.000
_cell.length_c   1.000
_cell.angle_alpha   90.00
_cell.angle_beta   90.00
_cell.angle_gamma   90.00
#
_symmetry.space_group_name_H-M   'P 1'
#
loop_
_entity.id
_entity.type
_entity.pdbx_description
1 polymer ?
#
loop_
_entity_poly.entity_id
_entity_poly.type
_entity_poly.pdbx_seq_one_letter_code
_entity_poly.pdbx_strand_id
1 'polypeptide(L)'
;MTMQTRNKSRLALVAGVAFALALVLVSPRAQTLIAGRLVFEGATDSFRYGGRVEDSGDVLVYIGTNWYDPEALQAYLAANSRRGRELIAQKQGEPVPVQITFARPQPPDKVRALVAQTGFQVESFIMVGRSTLTNRRGTYGQPNSLDGGLPIPERELIDPATGEELVFQGLMVLEGRVPASEAGLGSWLNHPEVYLVDTSEVEVLEVVRSVHTSVVAERNIQVSVGSPFWSLDW
;
A
#
# COMPACT_ATOMS: atom_id res chain seq x y z
N MET A 1 -21.87 34.64 -34.90
CA MET A 1 -21.26 35.05 -33.61
C MET A 1 -21.46 33.97 -32.52
N THR A 2 -21.40 32.68 -32.83
CA THR A 2 -21.82 31.59 -31.92
C THR A 2 -20.79 30.49 -31.71
N MET A 3 -19.60 30.56 -32.35
CA MET A 3 -18.59 29.51 -32.23
C MET A 3 -17.57 29.77 -31.09
N GLN A 4 -17.40 31.00 -30.67
CA GLN A 4 -16.38 31.40 -29.69
C GLN A 4 -16.81 31.16 -28.22
N THR A 5 -18.10 31.09 -27.94
CA THR A 5 -18.66 30.83 -26.61
C THR A 5 -18.62 29.33 -26.24
N ARG A 6 -18.71 28.45 -27.23
CA ARG A 6 -18.73 27.00 -27.02
C ARG A 6 -17.36 26.42 -26.66
N ASN A 7 -16.28 27.06 -27.12
CA ASN A 7 -14.91 26.66 -26.75
C ASN A 7 -14.50 27.14 -25.36
N LYS A 8 -14.99 28.28 -24.92
CA LYS A 8 -14.71 28.79 -23.56
C LYS A 8 -15.36 27.92 -22.47
N SER A 9 -16.58 27.44 -22.71
CA SER A 9 -17.26 26.55 -21.75
C SER A 9 -16.63 25.16 -21.69
N ARG A 10 -16.09 24.63 -22.81
CA ARG A 10 -15.34 23.35 -22.80
C ARG A 10 -13.97 23.46 -22.12
N LEU A 11 -13.26 24.58 -22.33
CA LEU A 11 -12.00 24.85 -21.63
C LEU A 11 -12.22 25.04 -20.13
N ALA A 12 -13.28 25.74 -19.72
CA ALA A 12 -13.64 25.91 -18.33
C ALA A 12 -14.04 24.57 -17.66
N LEU A 13 -14.74 23.69 -18.40
CA LEU A 13 -15.09 22.35 -17.90
C LEU A 13 -13.86 21.46 -17.74
N VAL A 14 -12.94 21.46 -18.72
CA VAL A 14 -11.69 20.69 -18.66
C VAL A 14 -10.77 21.22 -17.55
N ALA A 15 -10.67 22.53 -17.40
CA ALA A 15 -9.91 23.15 -16.31
C ALA A 15 -10.54 22.86 -14.94
N GLY A 16 -11.88 22.85 -14.84
CA GLY A 16 -12.60 22.50 -13.63
C GLY A 16 -12.42 21.04 -13.23
N VAL A 17 -12.45 20.12 -14.20
CA VAL A 17 -12.21 18.69 -13.95
C VAL A 17 -10.74 18.42 -13.60
N ALA A 18 -9.78 19.08 -14.27
CA ALA A 18 -8.36 18.97 -13.95
C ALA A 18 -8.04 19.55 -12.56
N PHE A 19 -8.71 20.66 -12.18
CA PHE A 19 -8.57 21.26 -10.86
C PHE A 19 -9.23 20.40 -9.76
N ALA A 20 -10.38 19.79 -10.04
CA ALA A 20 -11.01 18.83 -9.14
C ALA A 20 -10.16 17.56 -8.97
N LEU A 21 -9.56 17.02 -10.06
CA LEU A 21 -8.61 15.91 -10.01
C LEU A 21 -7.33 16.27 -9.24
N ALA A 22 -6.79 17.46 -9.41
CA ALA A 22 -5.63 17.94 -8.65
C ALA A 22 -5.95 18.11 -7.15
N LEU A 23 -7.15 18.60 -6.82
CA LEU A 23 -7.64 18.67 -5.44
C LEU A 23 -7.84 17.29 -4.82
N VAL A 24 -8.26 16.30 -5.60
CA VAL A 24 -8.36 14.89 -5.18
C VAL A 24 -7.01 14.29 -4.81
N LEU A 25 -5.96 14.65 -5.56
CA LEU A 25 -4.59 14.17 -5.30
C LEU A 25 -3.88 14.88 -4.14
N VAL A 26 -4.35 16.08 -3.75
CA VAL A 26 -3.67 16.95 -2.78
C VAL A 26 -4.48 17.17 -1.49
N SER A 27 -5.79 16.99 -1.51
CA SER A 27 -6.65 17.20 -0.33
C SER A 27 -7.34 15.93 0.12
N PRO A 28 -7.14 15.51 1.39
CA PRO A 28 -7.90 14.38 1.96
C PRO A 28 -9.43 14.56 1.85
N ARG A 29 -9.91 15.81 1.88
CA ARG A 29 -11.34 16.12 1.69
C ARG A 29 -11.86 15.85 0.28
N ALA A 30 -11.02 15.92 -0.75
CA ALA A 30 -11.42 15.64 -2.12
C ALA A 30 -11.44 14.13 -2.42
N GLN A 31 -10.62 13.34 -1.75
CA GLN A 31 -10.72 11.86 -1.76
C GLN A 31 -12.06 11.41 -1.16
N THR A 32 -12.59 12.15 -0.19
CA THR A 32 -13.89 11.90 0.45
C THR A 32 -15.07 11.95 -0.54
N LEU A 33 -15.01 12.81 -1.54
CA LEU A 33 -16.08 13.02 -2.53
C LEU A 33 -16.13 11.92 -3.60
N ILE A 34 -15.02 11.21 -3.84
CA ILE A 34 -14.91 10.20 -4.91
C ILE A 34 -15.06 8.77 -4.37
N ALA A 35 -14.68 8.52 -3.12
CA ALA A 35 -14.59 7.17 -2.54
C ALA A 35 -15.73 6.77 -1.59
N GLY A 36 -16.88 7.46 -1.63
CA GLY A 36 -17.94 7.24 -0.66
C GLY A 36 -17.69 7.98 0.66
N ARG A 37 -18.59 7.87 1.63
CA ARG A 37 -18.52 8.62 2.89
C ARG A 37 -17.29 8.22 3.71
N LEU A 38 -16.23 9.03 3.73
CA LEU A 38 -15.32 9.02 4.86
C LEU A 38 -16.11 9.38 6.12
N VAL A 39 -16.00 8.54 7.13
CA VAL A 39 -16.70 8.73 8.40
C VAL A 39 -15.77 9.42 9.39
N PHE A 40 -14.48 9.27 9.19
CA PHE A 40 -13.44 9.93 9.96
C PHE A 40 -12.14 10.08 9.18
N GLU A 41 -11.31 11.03 9.60
CA GLU A 41 -9.95 11.22 9.13
C GLU A 41 -9.06 11.72 10.27
N GLY A 42 -7.77 11.47 10.18
CA GLY A 42 -6.79 11.90 11.16
C GLY A 42 -5.38 11.84 10.63
N ALA A 43 -4.44 12.21 11.47
CA ALA A 43 -3.03 12.13 11.20
C ALA A 43 -2.26 11.70 12.44
N THR A 44 -1.15 11.03 12.22
CA THR A 44 -0.08 10.83 13.18
C THR A 44 1.11 11.71 12.79
N ASP A 45 2.21 11.61 13.50
CA ASP A 45 3.44 12.35 13.14
C ASP A 45 4.05 11.89 11.80
N SER A 46 3.68 10.72 11.31
CA SER A 46 4.32 10.09 10.16
C SER A 46 3.40 9.78 8.97
N PHE A 47 2.09 9.73 9.17
CA PHE A 47 1.13 9.45 8.10
C PHE A 47 -0.25 10.06 8.38
N ARG A 48 -1.07 10.09 7.33
CA ARG A 48 -2.49 10.42 7.42
C ARG A 48 -3.31 9.15 7.24
N TYR A 49 -4.48 9.13 7.85
CA TYR A 49 -5.43 8.04 7.70
C TYR A 49 -6.85 8.57 7.55
N GLY A 50 -7.68 7.76 6.92
CA GLY A 50 -9.11 8.02 6.83
C GLY A 50 -9.88 6.71 6.79
N GLY A 51 -11.10 6.71 7.27
CA GLY A 51 -11.92 5.51 7.32
C GLY A 51 -13.31 5.71 6.74
N ARG A 52 -13.83 4.67 6.12
CA ARG A 52 -15.21 4.59 5.64
C ARG A 52 -15.86 3.31 6.13
N VAL A 53 -17.18 3.35 6.27
CA VAL A 53 -17.99 2.15 6.52
C VAL A 53 -18.40 1.58 5.16
N GLU A 54 -18.09 0.32 4.94
CA GLU A 54 -18.50 -0.44 3.76
C GLU A 54 -19.95 -0.91 3.87
N ASP A 55 -20.54 -1.34 2.77
CA ASP A 55 -21.90 -1.89 2.74
C ASP A 55 -22.06 -3.16 3.61
N SER A 56 -20.97 -3.90 3.82
CA SER A 56 -20.91 -5.04 4.74
C SER A 56 -21.05 -4.64 6.21
N GLY A 57 -20.87 -3.36 6.54
CA GLY A 57 -20.75 -2.86 7.91
C GLY A 57 -19.33 -2.82 8.45
N ASP A 58 -18.35 -3.37 7.73
CA ASP A 58 -16.93 -3.28 8.08
C ASP A 58 -16.42 -1.85 7.95
N VAL A 59 -15.34 -1.53 8.65
CA VAL A 59 -14.64 -0.25 8.52
C VAL A 59 -13.36 -0.47 7.73
N LEU A 60 -13.27 0.18 6.58
CA LEU A 60 -12.03 0.19 5.80
C LEU A 60 -11.24 1.46 6.11
N VAL A 61 -10.03 1.29 6.62
CA VAL A 61 -9.10 2.38 6.98
C VAL A 61 -7.99 2.43 5.95
N TYR A 62 -7.77 3.60 5.38
CA TYR A 62 -6.68 3.87 4.45
C TYR A 62 -5.56 4.62 5.15
N ILE A 63 -4.34 4.17 4.96
CA ILE A 63 -3.13 4.86 5.39
C ILE A 63 -2.43 5.40 4.14
N GLY A 64 -1.99 6.64 4.19
CA GLY A 64 -1.25 7.24 3.11
C GLY A 64 -0.25 8.28 3.58
N THR A 65 0.80 8.44 2.79
CA THR A 65 1.73 9.57 2.88
C THR A 65 1.93 10.16 1.48
N ASN A 66 2.61 11.29 1.39
CA ASN A 66 2.97 11.85 0.09
C ASN A 66 4.24 11.17 -0.44
N TRP A 67 4.07 10.08 -1.20
CA TRP A 67 5.17 9.31 -1.78
C TRP A 67 6.08 10.10 -2.74
N TYR A 68 5.60 11.22 -3.25
CA TYR A 68 6.35 12.10 -4.17
C TYR A 68 7.08 13.24 -3.47
N ASP A 69 6.88 13.39 -2.17
CA ASP A 69 7.63 14.33 -1.33
C ASP A 69 8.77 13.57 -0.64
N PRO A 70 10.04 13.84 -1.01
CA PRO A 70 11.19 13.12 -0.44
C PRO A 70 11.31 13.25 1.07
N GLU A 71 10.95 14.41 1.65
CA GLU A 71 11.03 14.64 3.09
C GLU A 71 9.95 13.83 3.82
N ALA A 72 8.71 13.86 3.33
CA ALA A 72 7.61 13.06 3.89
C ALA A 72 7.91 11.56 3.78
N LEU A 73 8.48 11.12 2.65
CA LEU A 73 8.86 9.73 2.46
C LEU A 73 9.97 9.31 3.43
N GLN A 74 11.02 10.10 3.59
CA GLN A 74 12.10 9.80 4.53
C GLN A 74 11.62 9.78 5.99
N ALA A 75 10.75 10.71 6.37
CA ALA A 75 10.13 10.71 7.69
C ALA A 75 9.31 9.44 7.93
N TYR A 76 8.55 9.01 6.94
CA TYR A 76 7.76 7.77 6.99
C TYR A 76 8.63 6.52 7.13
N LEU A 77 9.68 6.40 6.32
CA LEU A 77 10.65 5.29 6.40
C LEU A 77 11.30 5.21 7.79
N ALA A 78 11.76 6.35 8.31
CA ALA A 78 12.38 6.43 9.62
C ALA A 78 11.40 6.06 10.76
N ALA A 79 10.15 6.52 10.67
CA ALA A 79 9.10 6.21 11.65
C ALA A 79 8.79 4.71 11.65
N ASN A 80 8.65 4.08 10.50
CA ASN A 80 8.38 2.65 10.40
C ASN A 80 9.57 1.81 10.91
N SER A 81 10.81 2.19 10.60
CA SER A 81 11.99 1.52 11.12
C SER A 81 12.08 1.59 12.66
N ARG A 82 11.81 2.75 13.24
CA ARG A 82 11.76 2.93 14.70
C ARG A 82 10.64 2.07 15.31
N ARG A 83 9.43 2.16 14.80
CA ARG A 83 8.27 1.40 15.27
C ARG A 83 8.49 -0.10 15.20
N GLY A 84 9.08 -0.60 14.10
CA GLY A 84 9.41 -2.02 13.98
C GLY A 84 10.34 -2.50 15.10
N ARG A 85 11.33 -1.72 15.50
CA ARG A 85 12.21 -2.03 16.65
C ARG A 85 11.48 -1.98 17.98
N GLU A 86 10.59 -1.03 18.17
CA GLU A 86 9.72 -0.93 19.34
C GLU A 86 8.79 -2.14 19.45
N LEU A 87 8.21 -2.60 18.33
CA LEU A 87 7.37 -3.81 18.29
C LEU A 87 8.14 -5.06 18.68
N ILE A 88 9.40 -5.23 18.24
CA ILE A 88 10.26 -6.34 18.68
C ILE A 88 10.41 -6.35 20.20
N ALA A 89 10.66 -5.18 20.80
CA ALA A 89 10.80 -5.08 22.25
C ALA A 89 9.49 -5.29 23.02
N GLN A 90 8.36 -4.83 22.48
CA GLN A 90 7.07 -4.84 23.17
C GLN A 90 6.29 -6.15 22.97
N LYS A 91 6.29 -6.72 21.76
CA LYS A 91 5.45 -7.86 21.38
C LYS A 91 6.12 -9.22 21.53
N GLN A 92 7.45 -9.26 21.72
CA GLN A 92 8.24 -10.44 22.11
C GLN A 92 7.89 -11.73 21.34
N GLY A 93 7.84 -11.65 20.02
CA GLY A 93 7.59 -12.81 19.15
C GLY A 93 6.13 -13.01 18.75
N GLU A 94 5.19 -12.20 19.25
CA GLU A 94 3.82 -12.21 18.74
C GLU A 94 3.78 -11.83 17.25
N PRO A 95 2.92 -12.45 16.43
CA PRO A 95 2.75 -12.07 15.04
C PRO A 95 2.17 -10.65 14.91
N VAL A 96 2.84 -9.78 14.17
CA VAL A 96 2.40 -8.42 13.88
C VAL A 96 2.15 -8.25 12.38
N PRO A 97 1.11 -7.49 11.98
CA PRO A 97 0.86 -7.21 10.57
C PRO A 97 1.95 -6.30 10.03
N VAL A 98 2.40 -6.59 8.82
CA VAL A 98 3.41 -5.80 8.11
C VAL A 98 3.19 -5.85 6.60
N GLN A 99 3.59 -4.76 5.92
CA GLN A 99 3.76 -4.75 4.48
C GLN A 99 5.25 -4.56 4.18
N ILE A 100 5.83 -5.48 3.40
CA ILE A 100 7.23 -5.42 2.96
C ILE A 100 7.27 -4.91 1.53
N THR A 101 7.96 -3.80 1.29
CA THR A 101 8.25 -3.31 -0.06
C THR A 101 9.72 -3.54 -0.37
N PHE A 102 10.02 -4.23 -1.46
CA PHE A 102 11.39 -4.43 -1.93
C PHE A 102 11.90 -3.20 -2.68
N ALA A 103 13.21 -2.96 -2.64
CA ALA A 103 13.86 -1.89 -3.40
C ALA A 103 13.81 -2.12 -4.91
N ARG A 104 13.69 -3.38 -5.31
CA ARG A 104 13.54 -3.84 -6.70
C ARG A 104 12.83 -5.19 -6.72
N PRO A 105 12.26 -5.60 -7.85
CA PRO A 105 11.57 -6.89 -7.96
C PRO A 105 12.48 -8.05 -7.55
N GLN A 106 11.99 -8.95 -6.72
CA GLN A 106 12.73 -10.10 -6.21
C GLN A 106 12.25 -11.41 -6.86
N PRO A 107 13.18 -12.31 -7.19
CA PRO A 107 12.83 -13.66 -7.67
C PRO A 107 11.99 -14.41 -6.62
N PRO A 108 10.95 -15.14 -7.04
CA PRO A 108 10.06 -15.86 -6.11
C PRO A 108 10.78 -16.83 -5.19
N ASP A 109 11.78 -17.54 -5.67
CA ASP A 109 12.51 -18.52 -4.86
C ASP A 109 13.31 -17.86 -3.73
N LYS A 110 13.90 -16.69 -4.01
CA LYS A 110 14.59 -15.90 -2.99
C LYS A 110 13.60 -15.41 -1.91
N VAL A 111 12.42 -14.96 -2.34
CA VAL A 111 11.37 -14.52 -1.42
C VAL A 111 10.85 -15.69 -0.57
N ARG A 112 10.62 -16.88 -1.16
CA ARG A 112 10.21 -18.07 -0.41
C ARG A 112 11.22 -18.45 0.65
N ALA A 113 12.52 -18.38 0.33
CA ALA A 113 13.57 -18.66 1.30
C ALA A 113 13.54 -17.68 2.49
N LEU A 114 13.36 -16.40 2.23
CA LEU A 114 13.25 -15.35 3.27
C LEU A 114 11.99 -15.55 4.13
N VAL A 115 10.85 -15.82 3.50
CA VAL A 115 9.58 -16.11 4.16
C VAL A 115 9.73 -17.30 5.12
N ALA A 116 10.30 -18.39 4.64
CA ALA A 116 10.54 -19.59 5.48
C ALA A 116 11.53 -19.31 6.63
N GLN A 117 12.59 -18.55 6.38
CA GLN A 117 13.59 -18.21 7.39
C GLN A 117 13.03 -17.32 8.51
N THR A 118 12.15 -16.38 8.17
CA THR A 118 11.63 -15.37 9.10
C THR A 118 10.32 -15.76 9.77
N GLY A 119 9.68 -16.83 9.32
CA GLY A 119 8.34 -17.24 9.77
C GLY A 119 7.24 -16.28 9.32
N PHE A 120 7.47 -15.55 8.22
CA PHE A 120 6.49 -14.62 7.66
C PHE A 120 5.29 -15.40 7.10
N GLN A 121 4.09 -15.03 7.52
CA GLN A 121 2.83 -15.59 7.02
C GLN A 121 2.26 -14.65 5.95
N VAL A 122 2.43 -15.02 4.68
CA VAL A 122 1.99 -14.19 3.55
C VAL A 122 0.48 -14.27 3.41
N GLU A 123 -0.18 -13.11 3.44
CA GLU A 123 -1.62 -12.96 3.21
C GLU A 123 -1.90 -12.48 1.77
N SER A 124 -1.07 -11.56 1.26
CA SER A 124 -1.12 -11.11 -0.12
C SER A 124 0.25 -10.70 -0.65
N PHE A 125 0.36 -10.54 -1.96
CA PHE A 125 1.59 -10.07 -2.59
C PHE A 125 1.30 -9.33 -3.91
N ILE A 126 2.22 -8.45 -4.31
CA ILE A 126 2.18 -7.77 -5.61
C ILE A 126 3.35 -8.25 -6.46
N MET A 127 3.02 -8.83 -7.60
CA MET A 127 3.94 -9.11 -8.69
C MET A 127 4.02 -7.91 -9.62
N VAL A 128 5.17 -7.72 -10.21
CA VAL A 128 5.39 -6.66 -11.19
C VAL A 128 5.93 -7.24 -12.49
N GLY A 129 5.54 -6.61 -13.56
CA GLY A 129 5.99 -6.95 -14.89
C GLY A 129 6.18 -5.70 -15.74
N ARG A 130 6.72 -5.90 -16.93
CA ARG A 130 6.97 -4.83 -17.91
C ARG A 130 6.43 -5.23 -19.27
N SER A 131 5.63 -4.34 -19.88
CA SER A 131 5.12 -4.55 -21.22
C SER A 131 6.27 -4.57 -22.23
N THR A 132 6.27 -5.58 -23.10
CA THR A 132 7.24 -5.68 -24.22
C THR A 132 6.96 -4.66 -25.31
N LEU A 133 5.73 -4.19 -25.42
CA LEU A 133 5.29 -3.27 -26.47
C LEU A 133 5.56 -1.81 -26.08
N THR A 134 5.17 -1.43 -24.87
CA THR A 134 5.18 -0.03 -24.42
C THR A 134 6.27 0.26 -23.40
N ASN A 135 6.96 -0.76 -22.91
CA ASN A 135 7.90 -0.69 -21.78
C ASN A 135 7.26 -0.15 -20.48
N ARG A 136 5.93 -0.13 -20.40
CA ARG A 136 5.21 0.32 -19.22
C ARG A 136 5.28 -0.74 -18.11
N ARG A 137 5.33 -0.28 -16.89
CA ARG A 137 5.23 -1.12 -15.71
C ARG A 137 3.77 -1.51 -15.48
N GLY A 138 3.54 -2.76 -15.17
CA GLY A 138 2.24 -3.25 -14.75
C GLY A 138 2.35 -4.03 -13.44
N THR A 139 1.24 -4.15 -12.72
CA THR A 139 1.19 -4.89 -11.47
C THR A 139 0.09 -5.93 -11.52
N TYR A 140 0.35 -7.02 -10.80
CA TYR A 140 -0.61 -8.07 -10.58
C TYR A 140 -0.63 -8.43 -9.10
N GLY A 141 -1.76 -8.18 -8.41
CA GLY A 141 -1.96 -8.57 -7.03
C GLY A 141 -2.59 -9.95 -6.93
N GLN A 142 -2.09 -10.79 -6.04
CA GLN A 142 -2.71 -12.06 -5.71
C GLN A 142 -2.98 -12.12 -4.20
N PRO A 143 -4.22 -12.37 -3.78
CA PRO A 143 -4.48 -12.86 -2.45
C PRO A 143 -4.02 -14.32 -2.36
N ASN A 144 -3.44 -14.68 -1.22
CA ASN A 144 -3.09 -16.03 -0.81
C ASN A 144 -1.65 -16.49 -0.94
N SER A 145 -1.34 -17.28 0.06
CA SER A 145 -0.12 -17.90 0.47
C SER A 145 0.82 -18.34 -0.66
N LEU A 146 2.08 -18.04 -0.46
CA LEU A 146 3.18 -18.63 -1.23
C LEU A 146 3.25 -20.18 -1.07
N ASP A 147 2.48 -20.75 -0.16
CA ASP A 147 2.46 -22.20 0.16
C ASP A 147 1.84 -23.05 -0.96
N GLY A 148 0.97 -22.48 -1.80
CA GLY A 148 0.41 -23.15 -2.97
C GLY A 148 1.33 -23.19 -4.19
N GLY A 149 2.58 -22.75 -4.02
CA GLY A 149 3.42 -22.36 -5.15
C GLY A 149 2.85 -21.11 -5.77
N LEU A 150 3.67 -20.06 -5.83
CA LEU A 150 3.29 -19.00 -6.78
C LEU A 150 2.95 -19.73 -8.07
N PRO A 151 1.77 -19.54 -8.63
CA PRO A 151 1.65 -19.71 -10.04
C PRO A 151 2.55 -18.63 -10.63
N ILE A 152 3.85 -18.93 -10.67
CA ILE A 152 4.74 -18.20 -11.58
C ILE A 152 4.07 -18.51 -12.88
N PRO A 153 3.45 -17.53 -13.51
CA PRO A 153 2.87 -17.82 -14.78
C PRO A 153 4.06 -18.13 -15.69
N GLU A 154 4.21 -19.38 -16.03
CA GLU A 154 4.77 -19.74 -17.33
C GLU A 154 3.89 -19.11 -18.42
N ARG A 155 2.83 -18.42 -18.04
CA ARG A 155 1.86 -17.72 -18.87
C ARG A 155 2.07 -16.22 -18.69
N GLU A 156 2.09 -15.57 -19.81
CA GLU A 156 2.05 -14.13 -20.00
C GLU A 156 1.16 -13.45 -18.93
N LEU A 157 1.77 -12.60 -18.11
CA LEU A 157 1.03 -11.73 -17.23
C LEU A 157 0.30 -10.72 -18.11
N ILE A 158 -1.01 -10.64 -17.96
CA ILE A 158 -1.81 -9.63 -18.65
C ILE A 158 -2.14 -8.54 -17.64
N ASP A 159 -1.78 -7.30 -17.96
CA ASP A 159 -2.19 -6.15 -17.18
C ASP A 159 -3.73 -6.02 -17.24
N PRO A 160 -4.44 -6.16 -16.11
CA PRO A 160 -5.90 -6.12 -16.10
C PRO A 160 -6.47 -4.75 -16.50
N ALA A 161 -5.69 -3.69 -16.41
CA ALA A 161 -6.12 -2.33 -16.75
C ALA A 161 -5.97 -2.03 -18.24
N THR A 162 -4.98 -2.60 -18.91
CA THR A 162 -4.65 -2.29 -20.31
C THR A 162 -4.84 -3.46 -21.26
N GLY A 163 -4.88 -4.71 -20.76
CA GLY A 163 -4.87 -5.93 -21.57
C GLY A 163 -3.52 -6.22 -22.21
N GLU A 164 -2.44 -5.50 -21.86
CA GLU A 164 -1.10 -5.71 -22.39
C GLU A 164 -0.42 -6.91 -21.74
N GLU A 165 0.33 -7.66 -22.52
CA GLU A 165 1.23 -8.70 -22.02
C GLU A 165 2.40 -8.09 -21.28
N LEU A 166 2.69 -8.63 -20.09
CA LEU A 166 3.80 -8.21 -19.24
C LEU A 166 4.81 -9.34 -19.09
N VAL A 167 6.07 -9.04 -19.29
CA VAL A 167 7.17 -9.92 -18.86
C VAL A 167 7.34 -9.79 -17.36
N PHE A 168 7.19 -10.91 -16.67
CA PHE A 168 7.36 -10.99 -15.23
C PHE A 168 8.76 -10.54 -14.80
N GLN A 169 8.83 -9.63 -13.82
CA GLN A 169 10.07 -9.09 -13.27
C GLN A 169 10.35 -9.62 -11.85
N GLY A 170 9.32 -9.93 -11.09
CA GLY A 170 9.46 -10.44 -9.74
C GLY A 170 8.34 -9.99 -8.79
N LEU A 171 8.57 -10.25 -7.51
CA LEU A 171 7.74 -9.82 -6.40
C LEU A 171 8.22 -8.46 -5.90
N MET A 172 7.30 -7.53 -5.67
CA MET A 172 7.62 -6.18 -5.24
C MET A 172 7.10 -5.86 -3.84
N VAL A 173 5.95 -6.41 -3.47
CA VAL A 173 5.34 -6.19 -2.15
C VAL A 173 4.86 -7.53 -1.60
N LEU A 174 5.01 -7.71 -0.28
CA LEU A 174 4.37 -8.77 0.50
C LEU A 174 3.56 -8.12 1.60
N GLU A 175 2.39 -8.66 1.86
CA GLU A 175 1.56 -8.30 3.00
C GLU A 175 1.29 -9.55 3.84
N GLY A 176 1.25 -9.39 5.14
CA GLY A 176 0.99 -10.51 6.03
C GLY A 176 1.46 -10.25 7.45
N ARG A 177 1.82 -11.32 8.14
CA ARG A 177 2.23 -11.28 9.55
C ARG A 177 3.61 -11.87 9.74
N VAL A 178 4.38 -11.26 10.62
CA VAL A 178 5.72 -11.74 10.99
C VAL A 178 5.89 -11.73 12.51
N PRO A 179 6.59 -12.71 13.09
CA PRO A 179 6.94 -12.67 14.51
C PRO A 179 7.72 -11.40 14.85
N ALA A 180 7.29 -10.67 15.88
CA ALA A 180 7.98 -9.46 16.39
C ALA A 180 9.23 -9.89 17.19
N SER A 181 10.24 -10.38 16.50
CA SER A 181 11.52 -10.86 17.02
C SER A 181 12.67 -10.45 16.11
N GLU A 182 13.90 -10.52 16.60
CA GLU A 182 15.10 -10.23 15.79
C GLU A 182 15.20 -11.18 14.58
N ALA A 183 14.87 -12.47 14.75
CA ALA A 183 14.88 -13.45 13.67
C ALA A 183 13.72 -13.27 12.68
N GLY A 184 12.59 -12.73 13.11
CA GLY A 184 11.43 -12.41 12.29
C GLY A 184 11.52 -10.98 11.73
N LEU A 185 10.82 -10.05 12.37
CA LEU A 185 10.71 -8.65 11.94
C LEU A 185 12.07 -7.97 11.81
N GLY A 186 13.02 -8.23 12.72
CA GLY A 186 14.37 -7.68 12.68
C GLY A 186 15.13 -8.06 11.42
N SER A 187 14.99 -9.30 10.95
CA SER A 187 15.60 -9.75 9.69
C SER A 187 15.12 -8.94 8.49
N TRP A 188 13.83 -8.60 8.44
CA TRP A 188 13.27 -7.76 7.37
C TRP A 188 13.73 -6.31 7.47
N LEU A 189 13.75 -5.74 8.68
CA LEU A 189 14.20 -4.36 8.92
C LEU A 189 15.66 -4.13 8.50
N ASN A 190 16.48 -5.16 8.56
CA ASN A 190 17.91 -5.08 8.25
C ASN A 190 18.26 -5.70 6.87
N HIS A 191 17.28 -6.16 6.11
CA HIS A 191 17.52 -6.83 4.83
C HIS A 191 17.89 -5.81 3.73
N PRO A 192 19.02 -5.98 3.01
CA PRO A 192 19.51 -4.98 2.05
C PRO A 192 18.63 -4.79 0.83
N GLU A 193 17.79 -5.77 0.48
CA GLU A 193 16.86 -5.67 -0.65
C GLU A 193 15.48 -5.13 -0.26
N VAL A 194 15.26 -4.85 1.03
CA VAL A 194 14.01 -4.29 1.52
C VAL A 194 14.14 -2.76 1.57
N TYR A 195 13.20 -2.11 0.93
CA TYR A 195 13.09 -0.65 0.93
C TYR A 195 12.30 -0.14 2.12
N LEU A 196 11.18 -0.79 2.43
CA LEU A 196 10.29 -0.42 3.53
C LEU A 196 9.72 -1.67 4.19
N VAL A 197 9.78 -1.69 5.51
CA VAL A 197 8.98 -2.55 6.37
C VAL A 197 7.92 -1.66 6.99
N ASP A 198 6.71 -1.75 6.49
CA ASP A 198 5.59 -0.93 6.93
C ASP A 198 4.84 -1.60 8.07
N THR A 199 4.83 -0.96 9.21
CA THR A 199 4.16 -1.41 10.44
C THR A 199 3.05 -0.44 10.87
N SER A 200 2.68 0.51 10.00
CA SER A 200 1.72 1.58 10.30
C SER A 200 0.32 1.05 10.60
N GLU A 201 -0.03 -0.14 10.11
CA GLU A 201 -1.29 -0.81 10.44
C GLU A 201 -1.46 -0.98 11.96
N VAL A 202 -0.39 -1.36 12.68
CA VAL A 202 -0.46 -1.54 14.14
C VAL A 202 -0.83 -0.23 14.83
N GLU A 203 -0.15 0.87 14.46
CA GLU A 203 -0.41 2.19 15.05
C GLU A 203 -1.80 2.71 14.69
N VAL A 204 -2.21 2.60 13.44
CA VAL A 204 -3.52 3.12 13.02
C VAL A 204 -4.66 2.38 13.70
N LEU A 205 -4.54 1.06 13.89
CA LEU A 205 -5.54 0.28 14.59
C LEU A 205 -5.70 0.73 16.06
N GLU A 206 -4.59 1.03 16.74
CA GLU A 206 -4.61 1.56 18.10
C GLU A 206 -5.27 2.96 18.16
N VAL A 207 -4.86 3.85 17.25
CA VAL A 207 -5.41 5.21 17.17
C VAL A 207 -6.89 5.19 16.82
N VAL A 208 -7.30 4.44 15.79
CA VAL A 208 -8.71 4.38 15.36
C VAL A 208 -9.61 3.82 16.46
N ARG A 209 -9.18 2.77 17.16
CA ARG A 209 -9.92 2.20 18.28
C ARG A 209 -10.04 3.15 19.47
N SER A 210 -9.03 3.97 19.72
CA SER A 210 -9.04 4.91 20.85
C SER A 210 -9.80 6.21 20.56
N VAL A 211 -9.65 6.76 19.35
CA VAL A 211 -10.18 8.08 18.97
C VAL A 211 -11.57 7.99 18.35
N HIS A 212 -11.82 6.95 17.54
CA HIS A 212 -13.06 6.78 16.77
C HIS A 212 -13.95 5.65 17.30
N THR A 213 -13.93 5.42 18.60
CA THR A 213 -14.62 4.31 19.29
C THR A 213 -16.08 4.16 18.86
N SER A 214 -16.84 5.25 18.73
CA SER A 214 -18.25 5.20 18.34
C SER A 214 -18.51 4.69 16.91
N VAL A 215 -17.52 4.81 16.03
CA VAL A 215 -17.63 4.35 14.64
C VAL A 215 -17.20 2.91 14.51
N VAL A 216 -16.16 2.52 15.26
CA VAL A 216 -15.51 1.21 15.09
C VAL A 216 -15.95 0.16 16.10
N ALA A 217 -16.77 0.54 17.10
CA ALA A 217 -17.31 -0.38 18.09
C ALA A 217 -18.02 -1.55 17.39
N GLU A 218 -17.65 -2.78 17.77
CA GLU A 218 -18.25 -4.03 17.27
C GLU A 218 -18.11 -4.27 15.76
N ARG A 219 -17.26 -3.46 15.06
CA ARG A 219 -17.02 -3.61 13.62
C ARG A 219 -15.67 -4.25 13.36
N ASN A 220 -15.63 -5.03 12.28
CA ASN A 220 -14.36 -5.49 11.75
C ASN A 220 -13.65 -4.30 11.07
N ILE A 221 -12.34 -4.14 11.35
CA ILE A 221 -11.52 -3.07 10.78
C ILE A 221 -10.54 -3.72 9.83
N GLN A 222 -10.63 -3.33 8.56
CA GLN A 222 -9.67 -3.67 7.53
C GLN A 222 -8.77 -2.46 7.28
N VAL A 223 -7.48 -2.67 7.20
CA VAL A 223 -6.51 -1.59 6.93
C VAL A 223 -5.90 -1.79 5.55
N SER A 224 -5.89 -0.73 4.77
CA SER A 224 -5.22 -0.68 3.48
C SER A 224 -4.05 0.29 3.56
N VAL A 225 -2.85 -0.22 3.43
CA VAL A 225 -1.61 0.56 3.45
C VAL A 225 -1.16 0.83 2.03
N GLY A 226 -0.92 2.09 1.70
CA GLY A 226 -0.31 2.45 0.43
C GLY A 226 1.16 2.00 0.39
N SER A 227 1.66 1.62 -0.78
CA SER A 227 3.07 1.25 -0.96
C SER A 227 3.79 2.21 -1.90
N PRO A 228 5.03 2.61 -1.59
CA PRO A 228 5.81 3.53 -2.41
C PRO A 228 6.42 2.89 -3.66
N PHE A 229 6.19 1.62 -3.94
CA PHE A 229 6.90 0.87 -4.99
C PHE A 229 6.81 1.50 -6.38
N TRP A 230 5.74 2.26 -6.67
CA TRP A 230 5.59 3.00 -7.91
C TRP A 230 6.57 4.16 -8.08
N SER A 231 7.08 4.71 -6.98
CA SER A 231 8.08 5.78 -6.99
C SER A 231 9.51 5.26 -7.09
N LEU A 232 9.72 3.94 -7.01
CA LEU A 232 11.03 3.32 -7.10
C LEU A 232 11.45 3.09 -8.56
N ASP A 233 12.74 3.29 -8.84
CA ASP A 233 13.34 2.98 -10.13
C ASP A 233 13.73 1.49 -10.19
N TRP A 234 12.96 0.69 -10.91
CA TRP A 234 13.23 -0.73 -11.17
C TRP A 234 12.83 -1.14 -12.58
#